data_04e9f6f4e5770aa4e03bb97629c2f91c
#
_entry.id   04e9f6f4e5770aa4e03bb97629c2f91c
#
_cell.length_a   1.000
_cell.length_b   1.000
_cell.length_c   1.000
_cell.angle_alpha   90.00
_cell.angle_beta   90.00
_cell.angle_gamma   90.00
#
_symmetry.space_group_name_H-M   'P 1'
#
loop_
_entity.id
_entity.type
_entity.pdbx_description
1 polymer ?
#
loop_
_entity_poly.entity_id
_entity_poly.type
_entity_poly.pdbx_seq_one_letter_code
_entity_poly.pdbx_strand_id
1 'polypeptide(L)'
;MKPLENTPPVHPNLSVDPAGIGWLVFDDPEGRVNILTRGVLTTLRATLAEARDRRRRGKLKTLVLWSGKKDTFLAGAHVADIEGIQEAANGERGARWVQALFQELADLPVPTLAAIHGTCLGGGLEMALACDVRVVSDAPETRLGFPEVLLGILPAFGGTIRSAEIMGLRRTLALTLSGRRVEGREAVAMGLAHQELPAQGFRARVEELAKRMAEGHGPTQRVRNPLDRALEAFPFGRRLILARARQHLLRKTGGHYPAPMEILNLLERCWARPTAEGLAAEAEAVGRLLVTPVCKNLIHLFHLREAARKGKGMPGEILDLPRVPELGSRPVNGPALLVFRILGAMVSEAAALEKEGQRGEDIEAAARAFGMAAGPLEMRGRRHDRRLRRGRSRPELEERLILAMVNEASRILEEDGAIRAGTVDLAMVVGGGFPPFRGGLLRHADSLGLGTVVDRLHSLSKTLGPRLEPTGLLADLARSGHTFYARFP
;
A
#
# COMPACT_ATOMS: atom_id res chain seq x y z
N MET A 1 5.23 24.81 41.55
CA MET A 1 4.60 24.16 40.39
C MET A 1 4.10 25.27 39.46
N LYS A 2 4.77 25.47 38.30
CA LYS A 2 4.25 26.34 37.26
C LYS A 2 3.10 25.61 36.53
N PRO A 3 2.03 26.32 36.13
CA PRO A 3 0.97 25.72 35.34
C PRO A 3 1.52 25.21 34.01
N LEU A 4 1.10 24.03 33.59
CA LEU A 4 1.30 23.46 32.25
C LEU A 4 0.42 24.23 31.23
N GLU A 5 0.76 25.47 30.96
CA GLU A 5 0.22 26.25 29.85
C GLU A 5 1.02 25.89 28.59
N ASN A 6 0.34 25.34 27.61
CA ASN A 6 0.73 24.91 26.27
C ASN A 6 1.01 23.41 26.04
N THR A 7 0.19 22.54 26.56
CA THR A 7 0.06 21.23 25.90
C THR A 7 -0.87 21.42 24.68
N PRO A 8 -0.43 21.12 23.45
CA PRO A 8 -1.30 21.22 22.28
C PRO A 8 -2.59 20.42 22.52
N PRO A 9 -3.74 20.87 22.04
CA PRO A 9 -5.01 20.20 22.28
C PRO A 9 -4.89 18.75 21.80
N VAL A 10 -5.12 17.83 22.73
CA VAL A 10 -5.10 16.39 22.45
C VAL A 10 -6.27 16.10 21.51
N HIS A 11 -5.99 15.55 20.33
CA HIS A 11 -7.02 15.22 19.35
C HIS A 11 -7.22 13.69 19.24
N PRO A 12 -8.43 13.20 18.90
CA PRO A 12 -9.65 13.95 18.60
C PRO A 12 -10.30 14.55 19.85
N ASN A 13 -10.98 15.67 19.69
CA ASN A 13 -11.74 16.32 20.75
C ASN A 13 -13.25 16.23 20.47
N LEU A 14 -14.07 16.23 21.53
CA LEU A 14 -15.52 16.22 21.45
C LEU A 14 -16.10 17.54 21.97
N SER A 15 -16.81 18.25 21.11
CA SER A 15 -17.70 19.35 21.51
C SER A 15 -19.15 18.97 21.23
N VAL A 16 -20.08 19.43 22.06
CA VAL A 16 -21.52 19.20 21.85
C VAL A 16 -22.20 20.55 21.85
N ASP A 17 -22.96 20.84 20.80
CA ASP A 17 -23.68 22.06 20.63
C ASP A 17 -25.02 22.06 21.43
N PRO A 18 -25.72 23.21 21.55
CA PRO A 18 -27.00 23.29 22.23
C PRO A 18 -28.12 22.43 21.64
N ALA A 19 -28.01 22.05 20.34
CA ALA A 19 -28.95 21.16 19.67
C ALA A 19 -28.72 19.68 20.02
N GLY A 20 -27.60 19.36 20.67
CA GLY A 20 -27.18 18.00 21.02
C GLY A 20 -26.38 17.29 19.92
N ILE A 21 -25.83 18.03 18.96
CA ILE A 21 -24.93 17.47 17.94
C ILE A 21 -23.53 17.47 18.53
N GLY A 22 -22.93 16.29 18.64
CA GLY A 22 -21.53 16.09 19.00
C GLY A 22 -20.64 16.20 17.77
N TRP A 23 -19.57 16.99 17.88
CA TRP A 23 -18.54 17.11 16.87
C TRP A 23 -17.26 16.46 17.39
N LEU A 24 -16.92 15.29 16.84
CA LEU A 24 -15.67 14.60 17.08
C LEU A 24 -14.66 15.06 16.04
N VAL A 25 -13.78 16.00 16.43
CA VAL A 25 -12.90 16.71 15.53
C VAL A 25 -11.48 16.13 15.59
N PHE A 26 -10.98 15.65 14.46
CA PHE A 26 -9.60 15.27 14.26
C PHE A 26 -8.84 16.47 13.68
N ASP A 27 -7.87 16.99 14.41
CA ASP A 27 -7.04 18.10 13.95
C ASP A 27 -5.66 18.03 14.62
N ASP A 28 -4.72 17.38 13.95
CA ASP A 28 -3.33 17.27 14.39
C ASP A 28 -2.66 18.64 14.24
N PRO A 29 -2.30 19.35 15.33
CA PRO A 29 -1.76 20.70 15.24
C PRO A 29 -0.38 20.75 14.56
N GLU A 30 0.40 19.67 14.61
CA GLU A 30 1.75 19.58 14.06
C GLU A 30 1.79 18.94 12.67
N GLY A 31 0.78 18.10 12.36
CA GLY A 31 0.70 17.35 11.12
C GLY A 31 -0.04 18.11 10.01
N ARG A 32 0.45 17.98 8.77
CA ARG A 32 -0.29 18.44 7.58
C ARG A 32 -1.57 17.64 7.34
N VAL A 33 -1.61 16.42 7.84
CA VAL A 33 -2.69 15.44 7.67
C VAL A 33 -3.01 14.77 9.01
N ASN A 34 -4.25 14.37 9.20
CA ASN A 34 -4.63 13.55 10.34
C ASN A 34 -4.24 12.09 10.10
N ILE A 35 -3.52 11.49 11.04
CA ILE A 35 -3.05 10.10 11.01
C ILE A 35 -3.51 9.39 12.27
N LEU A 36 -3.92 8.14 12.15
CA LEU A 36 -4.26 7.28 13.29
C LEU A 36 -2.98 6.73 13.92
N THR A 37 -2.39 7.51 14.83
CA THR A 37 -1.33 7.06 15.72
C THR A 37 -1.91 6.35 16.94
N ARG A 38 -1.07 5.63 17.69
CA ARG A 38 -1.48 5.02 18.96
C ARG A 38 -2.06 6.04 19.95
N GLY A 39 -1.48 7.24 20.00
CA GLY A 39 -1.97 8.33 20.85
C GLY A 39 -3.39 8.79 20.46
N VAL A 40 -3.59 9.02 19.15
CA VAL A 40 -4.92 9.40 18.60
C VAL A 40 -5.96 8.33 18.90
N LEU A 41 -5.64 7.05 18.71
CA LEU A 41 -6.56 5.94 18.99
C LEU A 41 -6.88 5.80 20.50
N THR A 42 -5.91 6.03 21.36
CA THR A 42 -6.13 6.05 22.82
C THR A 42 -7.05 7.20 23.24
N THR A 43 -6.83 8.39 22.69
CA THR A 43 -7.69 9.56 22.90
C THR A 43 -9.10 9.32 22.37
N LEU A 44 -9.21 8.73 21.17
CA LEU A 44 -10.51 8.37 20.58
C LEU A 44 -11.32 7.48 21.53
N ARG A 45 -10.69 6.47 22.15
CA ARG A 45 -11.38 5.60 23.13
C ARG A 45 -11.94 6.39 24.31
N ALA A 46 -11.13 7.28 24.89
CA ALA A 46 -11.59 8.15 26.00
C ALA A 46 -12.75 9.05 25.56
N THR A 47 -12.64 9.63 24.35
CA THR A 47 -13.66 10.52 23.79
C THR A 47 -14.97 9.76 23.47
N LEU A 48 -14.91 8.50 23.02
CA LEU A 48 -16.12 7.68 22.85
C LEU A 48 -16.78 7.33 24.18
N ALA A 49 -16.00 7.11 25.25
CA ALA A 49 -16.56 6.93 26.59
C ALA A 49 -17.27 8.20 27.07
N GLU A 50 -16.68 9.37 26.83
CA GLU A 50 -17.32 10.67 27.10
C GLU A 50 -18.62 10.85 26.29
N ALA A 51 -18.63 10.49 25.01
CA ALA A 51 -19.83 10.55 24.16
C ALA A 51 -20.97 9.70 24.72
N ARG A 52 -20.68 8.47 25.21
CA ARG A 52 -21.66 7.61 25.88
C ARG A 52 -22.21 8.23 27.14
N ASP A 53 -21.37 8.88 27.98
CA ASP A 53 -21.80 9.56 29.17
C ASP A 53 -22.70 10.76 28.85
N ARG A 54 -22.31 11.59 27.89
CA ARG A 54 -23.12 12.72 27.39
C ARG A 54 -24.48 12.26 26.86
N ARG A 55 -24.52 11.11 26.17
CA ARG A 55 -25.79 10.49 25.73
C ARG A 55 -26.64 10.06 26.88
N ARG A 56 -26.08 9.38 27.89
CA ARG A 56 -26.83 8.97 29.10
C ARG A 56 -27.45 10.17 29.82
N ARG A 57 -26.78 11.31 29.80
CA ARG A 57 -27.28 12.59 30.38
C ARG A 57 -28.25 13.34 29.45
N GLY A 58 -28.64 12.77 28.32
CA GLY A 58 -29.56 13.40 27.37
C GLY A 58 -28.94 14.55 26.56
N LYS A 59 -27.62 14.79 26.68
CA LYS A 59 -26.92 15.93 26.05
C LYS A 59 -26.45 15.63 24.63
N LEU A 60 -26.31 14.37 24.24
CA LEU A 60 -25.85 13.95 22.90
C LEU A 60 -26.98 13.23 22.17
N LYS A 61 -27.34 13.69 20.98
CA LYS A 61 -28.36 13.11 20.10
C LYS A 61 -27.80 12.50 18.82
N THR A 62 -26.71 13.06 18.29
CA THR A 62 -26.03 12.60 17.07
C THR A 62 -24.56 12.90 17.20
N LEU A 63 -23.68 12.03 16.66
CA LEU A 63 -22.24 12.25 16.64
C LEU A 63 -21.74 12.41 15.21
N VAL A 64 -21.03 13.50 14.91
CA VAL A 64 -20.40 13.79 13.62
C VAL A 64 -18.88 13.66 13.76
N LEU A 65 -18.27 12.80 12.96
CA LEU A 65 -16.82 12.75 12.77
C LEU A 65 -16.42 13.80 11.73
N TRP A 66 -15.50 14.67 12.10
CA TRP A 66 -15.07 15.83 11.33
C TRP A 66 -13.55 15.96 11.32
N SER A 67 -12.99 16.48 10.23
CA SER A 67 -11.58 16.89 10.17
C SER A 67 -11.43 18.40 10.26
N GLY A 68 -10.47 18.89 11.07
CA GLY A 68 -10.05 20.29 11.06
C GLY A 68 -9.16 20.66 9.86
N LYS A 69 -8.66 19.66 9.11
CA LYS A 69 -7.83 19.88 7.92
C LYS A 69 -8.68 20.19 6.70
N LYS A 70 -8.12 21.03 5.80
CA LYS A 70 -8.84 21.46 4.59
C LYS A 70 -9.01 20.32 3.57
N ASP A 71 -7.92 19.60 3.28
CA ASP A 71 -7.83 18.69 2.14
C ASP A 71 -7.67 17.21 2.56
N THR A 72 -7.80 16.93 3.85
CA THR A 72 -7.65 15.57 4.41
C THR A 72 -8.66 15.32 5.49
N PHE A 73 -9.41 14.21 5.36
CA PHE A 73 -10.23 13.71 6.46
C PHE A 73 -9.35 12.91 7.42
N LEU A 74 -8.91 11.73 7.02
CA LEU A 74 -7.97 10.87 7.74
C LEU A 74 -7.13 10.07 6.74
N ALA A 75 -5.79 10.18 6.85
CA ALA A 75 -4.87 9.58 5.87
C ALA A 75 -4.51 8.11 6.14
N GLY A 76 -5.08 7.51 7.19
CA GLY A 76 -4.84 6.11 7.56
C GLY A 76 -3.95 5.94 8.80
N ALA A 77 -3.43 4.73 9.00
CA ALA A 77 -2.55 4.39 10.10
C ALA A 77 -1.12 4.92 9.87
N HIS A 78 -0.36 5.09 10.95
CA HIS A 78 1.03 5.51 10.89
C HIS A 78 1.92 4.37 10.39
N VAL A 79 2.55 4.55 9.23
CA VAL A 79 3.32 3.48 8.56
C VAL A 79 4.52 3.01 9.39
N ALA A 80 5.17 3.91 10.15
CA ALA A 80 6.28 3.53 11.02
C ALA A 80 5.87 2.58 12.16
N ASP A 81 4.64 2.72 12.69
CA ASP A 81 4.11 1.79 13.70
C ASP A 81 3.92 0.38 13.10
N ILE A 82 3.52 0.32 11.81
CA ILE A 82 3.37 -0.93 11.05
C ILE A 82 4.74 -1.58 10.78
N GLU A 83 5.73 -0.78 10.39
CA GLU A 83 7.09 -1.24 10.10
C GLU A 83 7.76 -1.91 11.31
N GLY A 84 7.54 -1.34 12.51
CA GLY A 84 8.10 -1.84 13.77
C GLY A 84 7.61 -3.22 14.21
N ILE A 85 6.54 -3.76 13.60
CA ILE A 85 5.99 -5.08 13.96
C ILE A 85 6.88 -6.19 13.41
N GLN A 86 7.45 -7.01 14.31
CA GLN A 86 8.35 -8.14 13.98
C GLN A 86 7.68 -9.50 14.19
N GLU A 87 6.60 -9.56 14.96
CA GLU A 87 5.88 -10.79 15.26
C GLU A 87 4.43 -10.72 14.80
N ALA A 88 3.95 -11.76 14.14
CA ALA A 88 2.58 -11.86 13.62
C ALA A 88 1.53 -11.64 14.72
N ALA A 89 1.75 -12.23 15.91
CA ALA A 89 0.86 -12.11 17.05
C ALA A 89 0.73 -10.66 17.56
N ASN A 90 1.80 -9.85 17.46
CA ASN A 90 1.75 -8.43 17.82
C ASN A 90 0.90 -7.65 16.83
N GLY A 91 1.02 -7.93 15.54
CA GLY A 91 0.21 -7.35 14.49
C GLY A 91 -1.28 -7.69 14.64
N GLU A 92 -1.58 -8.96 14.89
CA GLU A 92 -2.94 -9.43 15.14
C GLU A 92 -3.57 -8.75 16.37
N ARG A 93 -2.85 -8.71 17.51
CA ARG A 93 -3.35 -8.03 18.72
C ARG A 93 -3.61 -6.54 18.49
N GLY A 94 -2.71 -5.86 17.76
CA GLY A 94 -2.91 -4.46 17.39
C GLY A 94 -4.17 -4.25 16.54
N ALA A 95 -4.36 -5.07 15.53
CA ALA A 95 -5.54 -5.02 14.67
C ALA A 95 -6.84 -5.27 15.46
N ARG A 96 -6.88 -6.32 16.29
CA ARG A 96 -8.04 -6.62 17.18
C ARG A 96 -8.35 -5.47 18.11
N TRP A 97 -7.34 -4.82 18.65
CA TRP A 97 -7.54 -3.68 19.55
C TRP A 97 -8.21 -2.49 18.83
N VAL A 98 -7.78 -2.18 17.59
CA VAL A 98 -8.41 -1.11 16.79
C VAL A 98 -9.79 -1.52 16.30
N GLN A 99 -9.99 -2.78 15.90
CA GLN A 99 -11.32 -3.32 15.54
C GLN A 99 -12.31 -3.18 16.69
N ALA A 100 -11.89 -3.51 17.92
CA ALA A 100 -12.74 -3.32 19.11
C ALA A 100 -13.09 -1.85 19.33
N LEU A 101 -12.14 -0.93 19.16
CA LEU A 101 -12.38 0.49 19.26
C LEU A 101 -13.38 0.99 18.20
N PHE A 102 -13.25 0.54 16.95
CA PHE A 102 -14.20 0.91 15.89
C PHE A 102 -15.57 0.23 16.09
N GLN A 103 -15.60 -0.93 16.73
CA GLN A 103 -16.87 -1.52 17.18
C GLN A 103 -17.52 -0.68 18.30
N GLU A 104 -16.72 -0.14 19.24
CA GLU A 104 -17.23 0.80 20.24
C GLU A 104 -17.85 2.06 19.62
N LEU A 105 -17.34 2.53 18.47
CA LEU A 105 -17.95 3.61 17.69
C LEU A 105 -19.26 3.16 17.03
N ALA A 106 -19.28 1.98 16.41
CA ALA A 106 -20.47 1.43 15.75
C ALA A 106 -21.62 1.14 16.73
N ASP A 107 -21.28 0.78 17.97
CA ASP A 107 -22.25 0.45 19.04
C ASP A 107 -22.67 1.68 19.87
N LEU A 108 -22.35 2.91 19.43
CA LEU A 108 -22.82 4.11 20.12
C LEU A 108 -24.35 4.21 20.03
N PRO A 109 -25.05 4.46 21.16
CA PRO A 109 -26.50 4.54 21.16
C PRO A 109 -27.03 5.90 20.65
N VAL A 110 -26.37 6.45 19.64
CA VAL A 110 -26.75 7.66 18.88
C VAL A 110 -26.38 7.47 17.44
N PRO A 111 -27.11 8.06 16.48
CA PRO A 111 -26.70 8.07 15.08
C PRO A 111 -25.32 8.70 14.91
N THR A 112 -24.48 8.05 14.08
CA THR A 112 -23.10 8.46 13.80
C THR A 112 -22.95 8.84 12.33
N LEU A 113 -22.30 9.97 12.06
CA LEU A 113 -22.11 10.55 10.72
C LEU A 113 -20.62 10.81 10.44
N ALA A 114 -20.03 10.13 9.49
CA ALA A 114 -18.73 10.51 8.95
C ALA A 114 -18.89 11.54 7.83
N ALA A 115 -18.44 12.77 8.07
CA ALA A 115 -18.51 13.89 7.14
C ALA A 115 -17.16 14.05 6.42
N ILE A 116 -17.01 13.35 5.30
CA ILE A 116 -15.74 13.16 4.61
C ILE A 116 -15.50 14.29 3.61
N HIS A 117 -14.51 15.11 3.88
CA HIS A 117 -13.96 16.08 2.92
C HIS A 117 -12.46 15.88 2.79
N GLY A 118 -11.93 16.00 1.58
CA GLY A 118 -10.54 15.65 1.29
C GLY A 118 -10.25 14.14 1.35
N THR A 119 -9.00 13.81 1.56
CA THR A 119 -8.49 12.42 1.49
C THR A 119 -8.92 11.59 2.72
N CYS A 120 -9.54 10.42 2.48
CA CYS A 120 -9.96 9.44 3.49
C CYS A 120 -9.48 8.04 3.07
N LEU A 121 -8.38 7.57 3.66
CA LEU A 121 -7.70 6.35 3.21
C LEU A 121 -7.47 5.37 4.35
N GLY A 122 -7.43 4.08 3.99
CA GLY A 122 -7.05 3.00 4.89
C GLY A 122 -7.81 3.03 6.20
N GLY A 123 -7.12 2.97 7.34
CA GLY A 123 -7.72 3.02 8.66
C GLY A 123 -8.69 4.19 8.88
N GLY A 124 -8.50 5.34 8.19
CA GLY A 124 -9.45 6.46 8.23
C GLY A 124 -10.79 6.12 7.56
N LEU A 125 -10.74 5.40 6.44
CA LEU A 125 -11.94 4.90 5.77
C LEU A 125 -12.57 3.76 6.58
N GLU A 126 -11.77 2.90 7.19
CA GLU A 126 -12.24 1.82 8.07
C GLU A 126 -13.03 2.37 9.28
N MET A 127 -12.54 3.46 9.88
CA MET A 127 -13.28 4.17 10.94
C MET A 127 -14.57 4.78 10.39
N ALA A 128 -14.55 5.38 9.22
CA ALA A 128 -15.77 5.92 8.60
C ALA A 128 -16.81 4.83 8.29
N LEU A 129 -16.37 3.60 7.95
CA LEU A 129 -17.25 2.44 7.76
C LEU A 129 -17.91 1.95 9.05
N ALA A 130 -17.36 2.30 10.20
CA ALA A 130 -17.99 2.01 11.51
C ALA A 130 -19.10 3.01 11.86
N CYS A 131 -19.25 4.13 11.15
CA CYS A 131 -20.37 5.04 11.31
C CYS A 131 -21.63 4.56 10.58
N ASP A 132 -22.82 4.95 11.05
CA ASP A 132 -24.09 4.64 10.39
C ASP A 132 -24.17 5.31 9.02
N VAL A 133 -23.82 6.56 8.95
CA VAL A 133 -23.92 7.38 7.73
C VAL A 133 -22.54 7.93 7.32
N ARG A 134 -22.26 7.95 6.03
CA ARG A 134 -21.08 8.55 5.39
C ARG A 134 -21.56 9.51 4.32
N VAL A 135 -21.20 10.79 4.43
CA VAL A 135 -21.38 11.77 3.36
C VAL A 135 -20.02 12.28 2.88
N VAL A 136 -19.93 12.58 1.61
CA VAL A 136 -18.70 13.01 0.97
C VAL A 136 -18.87 14.37 0.33
N SER A 137 -17.81 15.17 0.34
CA SER A 137 -17.77 16.42 -0.41
C SER A 137 -17.49 16.16 -1.89
N ASP A 138 -18.05 16.99 -2.79
CA ASP A 138 -17.75 16.98 -4.22
C ASP A 138 -16.42 17.68 -4.58
N ALA A 139 -15.66 18.13 -3.56
CA ALA A 139 -14.33 18.71 -3.77
C ALA A 139 -13.38 17.70 -4.45
N PRO A 140 -12.55 18.15 -5.42
CA PRO A 140 -11.66 17.26 -6.17
C PRO A 140 -10.60 16.56 -5.30
N GLU A 141 -10.32 17.10 -4.11
CA GLU A 141 -9.42 16.50 -3.12
C GLU A 141 -10.07 15.33 -2.37
N THR A 142 -11.40 15.19 -2.44
CA THR A 142 -12.11 14.09 -1.77
C THR A 142 -11.85 12.78 -2.49
N ARG A 143 -11.02 11.95 -1.85
CA ARG A 143 -10.59 10.65 -2.35
C ARG A 143 -10.69 9.60 -1.26
N LEU A 144 -11.39 8.52 -1.55
CA LEU A 144 -11.56 7.40 -0.62
C LEU A 144 -10.88 6.14 -1.18
N GLY A 145 -10.31 5.29 -0.32
CA GLY A 145 -9.71 4.04 -0.79
C GLY A 145 -8.96 3.26 0.26
N PHE A 146 -8.55 2.05 -0.13
CA PHE A 146 -7.75 1.15 0.69
C PHE A 146 -6.39 0.90 0.02
N PRO A 147 -5.37 1.75 0.30
CA PRO A 147 -4.05 1.61 -0.29
C PRO A 147 -3.18 0.52 0.36
N GLU A 148 -3.66 -0.19 1.37
CA GLU A 148 -2.94 -1.17 2.17
C GLU A 148 -2.25 -2.24 1.33
N VAL A 149 -2.87 -2.69 0.26
CA VAL A 149 -2.31 -3.70 -0.66
C VAL A 149 -1.01 -3.22 -1.31
N LEU A 150 -0.83 -1.92 -1.47
CA LEU A 150 0.40 -1.32 -2.01
C LEU A 150 1.57 -1.37 -0.99
N LEU A 151 1.27 -1.61 0.29
CA LEU A 151 2.22 -1.86 1.37
C LEU A 151 2.37 -3.35 1.69
N GLY A 152 1.73 -4.24 0.91
CA GLY A 152 1.79 -5.68 1.11
C GLY A 152 0.94 -6.20 2.27
N ILE A 153 -0.06 -5.44 2.71
CA ILE A 153 -1.02 -5.82 3.74
C ILE A 153 -2.45 -5.66 3.22
N LEU A 154 -3.43 -6.02 4.04
CA LEU A 154 -4.85 -5.82 3.77
C LEU A 154 -5.43 -4.79 4.75
N PRO A 155 -6.58 -4.15 4.45
CA PRO A 155 -7.34 -3.37 5.42
C PRO A 155 -7.70 -4.26 6.61
N ALA A 156 -7.31 -3.86 7.82
CA ALA A 156 -7.31 -4.77 8.97
C ALA A 156 -8.10 -4.28 10.19
N PHE A 157 -8.69 -3.10 10.10
CA PHE A 157 -9.51 -2.53 11.17
C PHE A 157 -11.01 -2.69 10.91
N GLY A 158 -11.37 -3.67 10.08
CA GLY A 158 -12.71 -3.98 9.62
C GLY A 158 -12.99 -3.56 8.16
N GLY A 159 -12.01 -3.03 7.46
CA GLY A 159 -12.20 -2.46 6.12
C GLY A 159 -12.59 -3.49 5.07
N THR A 160 -11.95 -4.66 5.06
CA THR A 160 -12.27 -5.72 4.10
C THR A 160 -13.66 -6.29 4.38
N ILE A 161 -14.00 -6.57 5.64
CA ILE A 161 -15.26 -7.19 6.02
C ILE A 161 -16.43 -6.21 5.90
N ARG A 162 -16.33 -5.01 6.54
CA ARG A 162 -17.40 -4.01 6.50
C ARG A 162 -17.69 -3.50 5.09
N SER A 163 -16.67 -3.31 4.26
CA SER A 163 -16.88 -2.91 2.86
C SER A 163 -17.60 -3.99 2.05
N ALA A 164 -17.34 -5.28 2.32
CA ALA A 164 -18.04 -6.38 1.66
C ALA A 164 -19.53 -6.44 2.07
N GLU A 165 -19.85 -6.18 3.32
CA GLU A 165 -21.24 -6.06 3.79
C GLU A 165 -21.95 -4.86 3.14
N ILE A 166 -21.28 -3.72 3.04
CA ILE A 166 -21.83 -2.46 2.54
C ILE A 166 -21.96 -2.47 1.01
N MET A 167 -20.89 -2.78 0.29
CA MET A 167 -20.82 -2.63 -1.18
C MET A 167 -21.02 -3.94 -1.96
N GLY A 168 -20.84 -5.09 -1.32
CA GLY A 168 -20.78 -6.40 -1.95
C GLY A 168 -19.37 -6.79 -2.41
N LEU A 169 -19.26 -8.08 -2.82
CA LEU A 169 -18.00 -8.75 -3.10
C LEU A 169 -17.21 -8.09 -4.25
N ARG A 170 -17.87 -7.87 -5.38
CA ARG A 170 -17.22 -7.33 -6.59
C ARG A 170 -16.59 -5.95 -6.37
N ARG A 171 -17.32 -5.04 -5.72
CA ARG A 171 -16.87 -3.66 -5.50
C ARG A 171 -15.77 -3.60 -4.44
N THR A 172 -15.90 -4.41 -3.39
CA THR A 172 -14.85 -4.56 -2.37
C THR A 172 -13.56 -5.07 -2.99
N LEU A 173 -13.61 -6.15 -3.78
CA LEU A 173 -12.43 -6.66 -4.48
C LEU A 173 -11.82 -5.62 -5.43
N ALA A 174 -12.64 -4.88 -6.18
CA ALA A 174 -12.13 -3.85 -7.07
C ALA A 174 -11.37 -2.74 -6.33
N LEU A 175 -11.77 -2.41 -5.11
CA LEU A 175 -11.13 -1.37 -4.30
C LEU A 175 -9.91 -1.91 -3.55
N THR A 176 -10.06 -3.03 -2.83
CA THR A 176 -9.01 -3.57 -1.95
C THR A 176 -7.85 -4.23 -2.70
N LEU A 177 -8.11 -4.89 -3.85
CA LEU A 177 -7.04 -5.53 -4.64
C LEU A 177 -6.21 -4.54 -5.47
N SER A 178 -6.77 -3.37 -5.79
CA SER A 178 -6.07 -2.38 -6.62
C SER A 178 -5.34 -1.31 -5.81
N GLY A 179 -5.75 -1.05 -4.58
CA GLY A 179 -5.29 0.10 -3.80
C GLY A 179 -5.68 1.45 -4.39
N ARG A 180 -6.61 1.48 -5.35
CA ARG A 180 -7.03 2.70 -6.02
C ARG A 180 -7.85 3.60 -5.10
N ARG A 181 -7.89 4.88 -5.46
CA ARG A 181 -8.72 5.88 -4.80
C ARG A 181 -9.92 6.20 -5.69
N VAL A 182 -11.07 6.43 -5.09
CA VAL A 182 -12.32 6.81 -5.76
C VAL A 182 -12.74 8.22 -5.36
N GLU A 183 -13.38 8.94 -6.27
CA GLU A 183 -13.96 10.26 -6.03
C GLU A 183 -15.27 10.14 -5.25
N GLY A 184 -15.75 11.25 -4.67
CA GLY A 184 -17.00 11.29 -3.92
C GLY A 184 -18.17 10.68 -4.68
N ARG A 185 -18.38 11.10 -5.93
CA ARG A 185 -19.43 10.59 -6.81
C ARG A 185 -19.34 9.09 -7.07
N GLU A 186 -18.12 8.58 -7.30
CA GLU A 186 -17.91 7.14 -7.47
C GLU A 186 -18.16 6.38 -6.17
N ALA A 187 -17.73 6.93 -5.02
CA ALA A 187 -17.98 6.33 -3.70
C ALA A 187 -19.49 6.17 -3.44
N VAL A 188 -20.30 7.16 -3.78
CA VAL A 188 -21.77 7.06 -3.70
C VAL A 188 -22.32 6.02 -4.69
N ALA A 189 -21.81 6.01 -5.93
CA ALA A 189 -22.24 5.04 -6.95
C ALA A 189 -21.93 3.59 -6.54
N MET A 190 -20.83 3.38 -5.82
CA MET A 190 -20.45 2.08 -5.26
C MET A 190 -21.25 1.68 -4.00
N GLY A 191 -21.92 2.64 -3.35
CA GLY A 191 -22.57 2.44 -2.05
C GLY A 191 -21.60 2.57 -0.87
N LEU A 192 -20.37 3.02 -1.09
CA LEU A 192 -19.39 3.28 -0.04
C LEU A 192 -19.78 4.51 0.80
N ALA A 193 -20.37 5.53 0.16
CA ALA A 193 -21.00 6.68 0.80
C ALA A 193 -22.49 6.75 0.49
N HIS A 194 -23.25 7.42 1.34
CA HIS A 194 -24.70 7.58 1.20
C HIS A 194 -25.05 8.71 0.25
N GLN A 195 -24.34 9.84 0.34
CA GLN A 195 -24.64 11.05 -0.40
C GLN A 195 -23.38 11.87 -0.65
N GLU A 196 -23.32 12.53 -1.81
CA GLU A 196 -22.36 13.57 -2.13
C GLU A 196 -23.02 14.94 -1.89
N LEU A 197 -22.28 15.82 -1.21
CA LEU A 197 -22.73 17.18 -0.89
C LEU A 197 -21.77 18.22 -1.48
N PRO A 198 -22.27 19.39 -1.91
CA PRO A 198 -21.43 20.47 -2.38
C PRO A 198 -20.36 20.89 -1.36
N ALA A 199 -19.12 21.09 -1.82
CA ALA A 199 -18.02 21.58 -0.98
C ALA A 199 -18.31 22.97 -0.43
N GLN A 200 -18.95 23.82 -1.23
CA GLN A 200 -19.43 25.11 -0.76
C GLN A 200 -20.54 24.92 0.28
N GLY A 201 -20.28 25.37 1.52
CA GLY A 201 -21.21 25.23 2.63
C GLY A 201 -21.35 23.81 3.16
N PHE A 202 -20.36 22.93 2.90
CA PHE A 202 -20.38 21.53 3.32
C PHE A 202 -20.67 21.36 4.80
N ARG A 203 -20.02 22.17 5.69
CA ARG A 203 -20.22 22.13 7.14
C ARG A 203 -21.69 22.37 7.54
N ALA A 204 -22.32 23.41 6.97
CA ALA A 204 -23.72 23.75 7.29
C ALA A 204 -24.70 22.65 6.84
N ARG A 205 -24.42 22.01 5.67
CA ARG A 205 -25.24 20.89 5.17
C ARG A 205 -25.09 19.65 6.02
N VAL A 206 -23.89 19.38 6.52
CA VAL A 206 -23.62 18.29 7.47
C VAL A 206 -24.34 18.54 8.78
N GLU A 207 -24.35 19.77 9.29
CA GLU A 207 -25.07 20.14 10.51
C GLU A 207 -26.59 19.95 10.35
N GLU A 208 -27.17 20.39 9.24
CA GLU A 208 -28.59 20.17 8.94
C GLU A 208 -28.92 18.66 8.86
N LEU A 209 -28.07 17.88 8.22
CA LEU A 209 -28.23 16.45 8.14
C LEU A 209 -28.15 15.79 9.52
N ALA A 210 -27.19 16.20 10.35
CA ALA A 210 -27.05 15.68 11.72
C ALA A 210 -28.28 15.99 12.59
N LYS A 211 -28.90 17.18 12.44
CA LYS A 211 -30.19 17.54 13.10
C LYS A 211 -31.29 16.56 12.66
N ARG A 212 -31.45 16.33 11.37
CA ARG A 212 -32.44 15.35 10.85
C ARG A 212 -32.20 13.94 11.37
N MET A 213 -30.92 13.52 11.42
CA MET A 213 -30.56 12.19 11.96
C MET A 213 -30.91 12.07 13.45
N ALA A 214 -30.76 13.16 14.24
CA ALA A 214 -31.16 13.20 15.63
C ALA A 214 -32.69 13.01 15.83
N GLU A 215 -33.47 13.32 14.79
CA GLU A 215 -34.93 13.15 14.73
C GLU A 215 -35.37 11.83 14.08
N GLY A 216 -34.40 10.95 13.73
CA GLY A 216 -34.66 9.67 13.07
C GLY A 216 -34.76 9.73 11.55
N HIS A 217 -34.44 10.87 10.93
CA HIS A 217 -34.53 11.09 9.47
C HIS A 217 -33.15 11.10 8.79
N GLY A 218 -32.45 9.99 8.82
CA GLY A 218 -31.16 9.81 8.14
C GLY A 218 -31.29 9.40 6.65
N PRO A 219 -30.26 9.59 5.83
CA PRO A 219 -30.25 9.10 4.47
C PRO A 219 -30.19 7.57 4.45
N THR A 220 -30.96 6.96 3.58
CA THR A 220 -30.94 5.50 3.38
C THR A 220 -29.74 5.11 2.52
N GLN A 221 -29.15 3.99 2.84
CA GLN A 221 -28.05 3.44 2.02
C GLN A 221 -28.57 3.04 0.63
N ARG A 222 -27.79 3.36 -0.39
CA ARG A 222 -28.13 2.98 -1.75
C ARG A 222 -28.23 1.46 -1.87
N VAL A 223 -29.35 0.98 -2.39
CA VAL A 223 -29.57 -0.44 -2.62
C VAL A 223 -28.53 -0.96 -3.63
N ARG A 224 -27.85 -2.05 -3.30
CA ARG A 224 -26.93 -2.74 -4.22
C ARG A 224 -27.65 -3.12 -5.52
N ASN A 225 -26.89 -3.13 -6.63
CA ASN A 225 -27.44 -3.62 -7.89
C ASN A 225 -28.11 -4.99 -7.71
N PRO A 226 -29.38 -5.18 -8.12
CA PRO A 226 -30.09 -6.45 -7.97
C PRO A 226 -29.37 -7.64 -8.60
N LEU A 227 -28.70 -7.44 -9.73
CA LEU A 227 -27.91 -8.48 -10.41
C LEU A 227 -26.68 -8.90 -9.59
N ASP A 228 -25.96 -7.93 -9.01
CA ASP A 228 -24.83 -8.22 -8.12
C ASP A 228 -25.31 -8.99 -6.88
N ARG A 229 -26.45 -8.56 -6.28
CA ARG A 229 -27.04 -9.27 -5.13
C ARG A 229 -27.44 -10.69 -5.48
N ALA A 230 -28.11 -10.90 -6.61
CA ALA A 230 -28.50 -12.22 -7.06
C ALA A 230 -27.28 -13.12 -7.29
N LEU A 231 -26.24 -12.61 -7.99
CA LEU A 231 -25.01 -13.36 -8.23
C LEU A 231 -24.26 -13.72 -6.94
N GLU A 232 -24.22 -12.80 -5.98
CA GLU A 232 -23.56 -12.98 -4.69
C GLU A 232 -24.37 -13.83 -3.70
N ALA A 233 -25.69 -13.94 -3.87
CA ALA A 233 -26.54 -14.78 -3.03
C ALA A 233 -26.22 -16.27 -3.20
N PHE A 234 -25.88 -16.71 -4.42
CA PHE A 234 -25.61 -18.10 -4.72
C PHE A 234 -24.13 -18.46 -4.57
N PRO A 235 -23.81 -19.62 -3.94
CA PRO A 235 -22.42 -20.09 -3.79
C PRO A 235 -21.66 -20.17 -5.11
N PHE A 236 -22.30 -20.61 -6.19
CA PHE A 236 -21.70 -20.69 -7.52
C PHE A 236 -21.30 -19.29 -8.06
N GLY A 237 -22.16 -18.29 -7.92
CA GLY A 237 -21.88 -16.94 -8.37
C GLY A 237 -20.67 -16.33 -7.64
N ARG A 238 -20.59 -16.52 -6.32
CA ARG A 238 -19.43 -16.10 -5.52
C ARG A 238 -18.13 -16.78 -5.96
N ARG A 239 -18.16 -18.11 -6.15
CA ARG A 239 -17.02 -18.86 -6.65
C ARG A 239 -16.55 -18.36 -8.01
N LEU A 240 -17.47 -18.02 -8.90
CA LEU A 240 -17.14 -17.46 -10.22
C LEU A 240 -16.47 -16.10 -10.12
N ILE A 241 -16.97 -15.19 -9.26
CA ILE A 241 -16.37 -13.88 -9.02
C ILE A 241 -14.93 -14.03 -8.49
N LEU A 242 -14.75 -14.85 -7.45
CA LEU A 242 -13.45 -15.08 -6.81
C LEU A 242 -12.47 -15.78 -7.75
N ALA A 243 -12.91 -16.77 -8.51
CA ALA A 243 -12.05 -17.47 -9.47
C ALA A 243 -11.54 -16.53 -10.58
N ARG A 244 -12.41 -15.67 -11.11
CA ARG A 244 -12.00 -14.64 -12.10
C ARG A 244 -11.05 -13.62 -11.51
N ALA A 245 -11.32 -13.13 -10.30
CA ALA A 245 -10.44 -12.20 -9.60
C ALA A 245 -9.07 -12.85 -9.35
N ARG A 246 -9.02 -14.09 -8.88
CA ARG A 246 -7.80 -14.87 -8.65
C ARG A 246 -7.01 -15.07 -9.94
N GLN A 247 -7.65 -15.46 -11.02
CA GLN A 247 -7.00 -15.63 -12.32
C GLN A 247 -6.41 -14.32 -12.84
N HIS A 248 -7.17 -13.21 -12.75
CA HIS A 248 -6.70 -11.89 -13.15
C HIS A 248 -5.50 -11.44 -12.31
N LEU A 249 -5.58 -11.64 -10.99
CA LEU A 249 -4.52 -11.31 -10.05
C LEU A 249 -3.23 -12.08 -10.37
N LEU A 250 -3.31 -13.40 -10.52
CA LEU A 250 -2.14 -14.24 -10.82
C LEU A 250 -1.48 -13.85 -12.15
N ARG A 251 -2.27 -13.53 -13.18
CA ARG A 251 -1.73 -13.04 -14.45
C ARG A 251 -0.97 -11.72 -14.30
N LYS A 252 -1.46 -10.83 -13.43
CA LYS A 252 -0.89 -9.49 -13.24
C LYS A 252 0.33 -9.49 -12.32
N THR A 253 0.34 -10.36 -11.31
CA THR A 253 1.31 -10.32 -10.21
C THR A 253 2.29 -11.49 -10.22
N GLY A 254 2.09 -12.49 -11.06
CA GLY A 254 2.89 -13.72 -11.03
C GLY A 254 2.77 -14.52 -9.73
N GLY A 255 1.85 -14.14 -8.82
CA GLY A 255 1.72 -14.77 -7.50
C GLY A 255 2.71 -14.25 -6.44
N HIS A 256 3.53 -13.26 -6.76
CA HIS A 256 4.58 -12.75 -5.87
C HIS A 256 4.07 -11.90 -4.68
N TYR A 257 2.82 -11.48 -4.69
CA TYR A 257 2.23 -10.62 -3.65
C TYR A 257 1.23 -11.41 -2.81
N PRO A 258 1.53 -11.71 -1.53
CA PRO A 258 0.63 -12.49 -0.69
C PRO A 258 -0.64 -11.73 -0.29
N ALA A 259 -0.57 -10.42 -0.05
CA ALA A 259 -1.71 -9.65 0.46
C ALA A 259 -2.98 -9.71 -0.42
N PRO A 260 -2.92 -9.54 -1.74
CA PRO A 260 -4.10 -9.69 -2.59
C PRO A 260 -4.72 -11.10 -2.54
N MET A 261 -3.88 -12.14 -2.40
CA MET A 261 -4.38 -13.52 -2.27
C MET A 261 -5.07 -13.74 -0.93
N GLU A 262 -4.52 -13.17 0.16
CA GLU A 262 -5.14 -13.23 1.48
C GLU A 262 -6.49 -12.49 1.52
N ILE A 263 -6.65 -11.35 0.81
CA ILE A 263 -7.94 -10.67 0.65
C ILE A 263 -8.97 -11.61 0.00
N LEU A 264 -8.59 -12.30 -1.08
CA LEU A 264 -9.48 -13.27 -1.76
C LEU A 264 -9.85 -14.43 -0.83
N ASN A 265 -8.88 -15.01 -0.14
CA ASN A 265 -9.09 -16.14 0.78
C ASN A 265 -9.96 -15.71 1.98
N LEU A 266 -9.75 -14.53 2.52
CA LEU A 266 -10.54 -13.97 3.61
C LEU A 266 -12.01 -13.81 3.21
N LEU A 267 -12.27 -13.18 2.07
CA LEU A 267 -13.63 -12.98 1.57
C LEU A 267 -14.31 -14.29 1.16
N GLU A 268 -13.56 -15.27 0.64
CA GLU A 268 -14.09 -16.61 0.35
C GLU A 268 -14.51 -17.34 1.63
N ARG A 269 -13.69 -17.27 2.67
CA ARG A 269 -13.92 -17.95 3.96
C ARG A 269 -15.01 -17.29 4.79
N CYS A 270 -15.06 -15.95 4.80
CA CYS A 270 -15.89 -15.20 5.74
C CYS A 270 -17.19 -14.66 5.14
N TRP A 271 -17.45 -14.87 3.85
CA TRP A 271 -18.70 -14.43 3.23
C TRP A 271 -19.91 -15.05 3.91
N ALA A 272 -20.89 -14.21 4.30
CA ALA A 272 -22.10 -14.60 5.00
C ALA A 272 -21.90 -15.24 6.39
N ARG A 273 -20.71 -15.08 6.99
CA ARG A 273 -20.47 -15.39 8.41
C ARG A 273 -20.76 -14.17 9.28
N PRO A 274 -20.95 -14.37 10.59
CA PRO A 274 -21.03 -13.24 11.53
C PRO A 274 -19.83 -12.29 11.39
N THR A 275 -20.07 -10.99 11.42
CA THR A 275 -19.04 -9.94 11.27
C THR A 275 -17.87 -10.15 12.24
N ALA A 276 -18.14 -10.56 13.47
CA ALA A 276 -17.10 -10.83 14.48
C ALA A 276 -16.10 -11.93 14.04
N GLU A 277 -16.56 -13.00 13.38
CA GLU A 277 -15.68 -14.05 12.84
C GLU A 277 -14.84 -13.49 11.68
N GLY A 278 -15.44 -12.67 10.82
CA GLY A 278 -14.75 -12.01 9.72
C GLY A 278 -13.65 -11.07 10.22
N LEU A 279 -13.94 -10.23 11.20
CA LEU A 279 -12.97 -9.33 11.83
C LEU A 279 -11.83 -10.10 12.49
N ALA A 280 -12.12 -11.19 13.20
CA ALA A 280 -11.10 -12.02 13.80
C ALA A 280 -10.14 -12.62 12.74
N ALA A 281 -10.70 -13.12 11.65
CA ALA A 281 -9.92 -13.66 10.52
C ALA A 281 -9.11 -12.60 9.78
N GLU A 282 -9.64 -11.37 9.67
CA GLU A 282 -8.95 -10.22 9.08
C GLU A 282 -7.73 -9.82 9.91
N ALA A 283 -7.87 -9.76 11.25
CA ALA A 283 -6.77 -9.46 12.17
C ALA A 283 -5.67 -10.53 12.13
N GLU A 284 -6.04 -11.81 12.08
CA GLU A 284 -5.08 -12.92 11.92
C GLU A 284 -4.32 -12.82 10.59
N ALA A 285 -5.03 -12.54 9.50
CA ALA A 285 -4.43 -12.42 8.17
C ALA A 285 -3.42 -11.26 8.09
N VAL A 286 -3.76 -10.07 8.62
CA VAL A 286 -2.80 -8.96 8.64
C VAL A 286 -1.59 -9.25 9.50
N GLY A 287 -1.76 -9.93 10.64
CA GLY A 287 -0.64 -10.34 11.49
C GLY A 287 0.40 -11.15 10.70
N ARG A 288 -0.05 -12.12 9.91
CA ARG A 288 0.83 -12.92 9.04
C ARG A 288 1.49 -12.07 7.95
N LEU A 289 0.76 -11.14 7.33
CA LEU A 289 1.26 -10.30 6.24
C LEU A 289 2.34 -9.32 6.70
N LEU A 290 2.18 -8.72 7.88
CA LEU A 290 3.06 -7.68 8.43
C LEU A 290 4.52 -8.14 8.61
N VAL A 291 4.75 -9.42 8.83
CA VAL A 291 6.09 -10.00 9.02
C VAL A 291 6.70 -10.56 7.74
N THR A 292 5.98 -10.49 6.60
CA THR A 292 6.51 -10.98 5.33
C THR A 292 7.60 -10.07 4.79
N PRO A 293 8.63 -10.64 4.11
CA PRO A 293 9.64 -9.84 3.41
C PRO A 293 9.01 -8.88 2.39
N VAL A 294 7.92 -9.29 1.73
CA VAL A 294 7.21 -8.46 0.74
C VAL A 294 6.64 -7.20 1.39
N CYS A 295 6.01 -7.33 2.56
CA CYS A 295 5.51 -6.16 3.31
C CYS A 295 6.66 -5.21 3.69
N LYS A 296 7.74 -5.75 4.29
CA LYS A 296 8.90 -4.94 4.69
C LYS A 296 9.55 -4.23 3.50
N ASN A 297 9.64 -4.89 2.35
CA ASN A 297 10.18 -4.32 1.13
C ASN A 297 9.29 -3.22 0.55
N LEU A 298 7.98 -3.41 0.55
CA LEU A 298 7.04 -2.39 0.05
C LEU A 298 6.97 -1.16 0.95
N ILE A 299 7.04 -1.34 2.28
CA ILE A 299 7.14 -0.23 3.24
C ILE A 299 8.45 0.53 3.03
N HIS A 300 9.57 -0.17 2.85
CA HIS A 300 10.85 0.46 2.53
C HIS A 300 10.75 1.34 1.27
N LEU A 301 10.20 0.83 0.18
CA LEU A 301 9.98 1.61 -1.05
C LEU A 301 9.01 2.79 -0.85
N PHE A 302 8.04 2.64 0.04
CA PHE A 302 7.17 3.76 0.41
C PHE A 302 7.99 4.88 1.06
N HIS A 303 8.89 4.59 1.99
CA HIS A 303 9.77 5.59 2.61
C HIS A 303 10.71 6.26 1.61
N LEU A 304 11.31 5.49 0.69
CA LEU A 304 12.14 6.04 -0.37
C LEU A 304 11.36 7.02 -1.27
N ARG A 305 10.12 6.68 -1.64
CA ARG A 305 9.24 7.58 -2.42
C ARG A 305 8.89 8.86 -1.66
N GLU A 306 8.60 8.75 -0.37
CA GLU A 306 8.34 9.92 0.47
C GLU A 306 9.59 10.80 0.63
N ALA A 307 10.77 10.22 0.76
CA ALA A 307 12.05 10.95 0.80
C ALA A 307 12.27 11.70 -0.52
N ALA A 308 12.07 11.07 -1.66
CA ALA A 308 12.19 11.69 -2.99
C ALA A 308 11.20 12.85 -3.17
N ARG A 309 9.92 12.67 -2.79
CA ARG A 309 8.91 13.75 -2.82
C ARG A 309 9.27 14.97 -1.99
N LYS A 310 9.98 14.75 -0.87
CA LYS A 310 10.40 15.80 0.06
C LYS A 310 11.78 16.35 -0.26
N GLY A 311 12.45 15.87 -1.31
CA GLY A 311 13.84 16.23 -1.66
C GLY A 311 14.87 15.87 -0.57
N LYS A 312 14.54 14.89 0.30
CA LYS A 312 15.42 14.48 1.41
C LYS A 312 16.47 13.47 0.92
N GLY A 313 17.58 13.98 0.42
CA GLY A 313 18.73 13.16 0.02
C GLY A 313 18.51 12.29 -1.21
N MET A 314 17.44 12.53 -1.98
CA MET A 314 17.12 11.84 -3.22
C MET A 314 16.57 12.83 -4.25
N PRO A 315 16.95 12.71 -5.54
CA PRO A 315 16.39 13.54 -6.61
C PRO A 315 14.89 13.24 -6.82
N GLY A 316 14.04 14.28 -6.83
CA GLY A 316 12.60 14.14 -7.08
C GLY A 316 12.28 13.58 -8.47
N GLU A 317 13.11 13.89 -9.47
CA GLU A 317 13.03 13.40 -10.87
C GLU A 317 12.94 11.86 -10.99
N ILE A 318 13.39 11.11 -9.98
CA ILE A 318 13.26 9.64 -9.95
C ILE A 318 11.79 9.21 -10.09
N LEU A 319 10.86 9.99 -9.55
CA LEU A 319 9.43 9.64 -9.55
C LEU A 319 8.79 9.79 -10.93
N ASP A 320 9.43 10.55 -11.83
CA ASP A 320 8.97 10.85 -13.18
C ASP A 320 9.70 10.03 -14.26
N LEU A 321 10.56 9.09 -13.86
CA LEU A 321 11.28 8.23 -14.79
C LEU A 321 10.28 7.43 -15.67
N PRO A 322 10.49 7.40 -17.00
CA PRO A 322 9.71 6.54 -17.89
C PRO A 322 9.90 5.08 -17.49
N ARG A 323 8.82 4.30 -17.53
CA ARG A 323 8.89 2.88 -17.24
C ARG A 323 9.60 2.13 -18.33
N VAL A 324 10.67 1.43 -17.98
CA VAL A 324 11.48 0.61 -18.87
C VAL A 324 11.92 1.41 -20.10
N PRO A 325 13.05 2.12 -19.99
CA PRO A 325 13.55 2.95 -21.10
C PRO A 325 13.81 2.07 -22.32
N GLU A 326 13.46 2.58 -23.49
CA GLU A 326 13.97 2.01 -24.73
C GLU A 326 15.48 2.25 -24.76
N LEU A 327 16.28 1.19 -24.79
CA LEU A 327 17.73 1.26 -24.76
C LEU A 327 18.33 1.95 -26.01
N GLY A 328 17.51 2.45 -26.93
CA GLY A 328 17.93 3.17 -28.14
C GLY A 328 18.36 4.63 -27.92
N SER A 329 17.92 5.27 -26.84
CA SER A 329 18.30 6.64 -26.50
C SER A 329 19.12 6.68 -25.20
N ARG A 330 20.41 7.02 -25.30
CA ARG A 330 21.30 7.11 -24.14
C ARG A 330 20.98 8.39 -23.35
N PRO A 331 20.52 8.30 -22.08
CA PRO A 331 20.39 9.47 -21.21
C PRO A 331 21.77 10.03 -20.91
N VAL A 332 21.83 11.35 -20.73
CA VAL A 332 23.14 12.03 -20.58
C VAL A 332 23.58 12.08 -19.11
N ASN A 333 22.63 12.07 -18.15
CA ASN A 333 22.92 12.22 -16.71
C ASN A 333 21.75 11.76 -15.83
N GLY A 334 21.94 11.86 -14.52
CA GLY A 334 20.91 11.70 -13.48
C GLY A 334 20.40 10.24 -13.31
N PRO A 335 19.26 10.06 -12.65
CA PRO A 335 18.70 8.74 -12.34
C PRO A 335 18.40 7.87 -13.57
N ALA A 336 18.11 8.48 -14.72
CA ALA A 336 17.88 7.77 -15.97
C ALA A 336 19.16 7.06 -16.47
N LEU A 337 20.34 7.67 -16.27
CA LEU A 337 21.63 7.05 -16.62
C LEU A 337 21.92 5.83 -15.75
N LEU A 338 21.59 5.87 -14.45
CA LEU A 338 21.72 4.71 -13.55
C LEU A 338 20.92 3.53 -14.09
N VAL A 339 19.64 3.77 -14.40
CA VAL A 339 18.74 2.74 -14.95
C VAL A 339 19.30 2.19 -16.28
N PHE A 340 19.73 3.08 -17.16
CA PHE A 340 20.29 2.69 -18.46
C PHE A 340 21.54 1.79 -18.33
N ARG A 341 22.48 2.15 -17.46
CA ARG A 341 23.70 1.38 -17.21
C ARG A 341 23.38 -0.01 -16.65
N ILE A 342 22.54 -0.06 -15.61
CA ILE A 342 22.22 -1.32 -14.92
C ILE A 342 21.43 -2.26 -15.83
N LEU A 343 20.42 -1.76 -16.56
CA LEU A 343 19.71 -2.57 -17.56
C LEU A 343 20.61 -2.96 -18.72
N GLY A 344 21.56 -2.12 -19.11
CA GLY A 344 22.58 -2.42 -20.11
C GLY A 344 23.43 -3.63 -19.74
N ALA A 345 23.79 -3.78 -18.46
CA ALA A 345 24.49 -4.96 -17.96
C ALA A 345 23.66 -6.24 -18.11
N MET A 346 22.36 -6.20 -17.77
CA MET A 346 21.43 -7.32 -17.97
C MET A 346 21.31 -7.70 -19.46
N VAL A 347 21.17 -6.71 -20.33
CA VAL A 347 21.04 -6.91 -21.77
C VAL A 347 22.32 -7.48 -22.37
N SER A 348 23.49 -7.03 -21.90
CA SER A 348 24.80 -7.53 -22.32
C SER A 348 25.00 -8.99 -21.90
N GLU A 349 24.58 -9.34 -20.68
CA GLU A 349 24.65 -10.73 -20.21
C GLU A 349 23.66 -11.63 -20.97
N ALA A 350 22.45 -11.12 -21.28
CA ALA A 350 21.52 -11.85 -22.14
C ALA A 350 22.11 -12.14 -23.55
N ALA A 351 22.85 -11.18 -24.13
CA ALA A 351 23.53 -11.40 -25.40
C ALA A 351 24.67 -12.43 -25.29
N ALA A 352 25.36 -12.50 -24.16
CA ALA A 352 26.35 -13.54 -23.91
C ALA A 352 25.69 -14.93 -23.77
N LEU A 353 24.58 -15.02 -23.07
CA LEU A 353 23.77 -16.24 -22.97
C LEU A 353 23.28 -16.74 -24.32
N GLU A 354 22.82 -15.85 -25.23
CA GLU A 354 22.43 -16.22 -26.58
C GLU A 354 23.65 -16.81 -27.37
N LYS A 355 24.84 -16.20 -27.23
CA LYS A 355 26.09 -16.71 -27.85
C LYS A 355 26.53 -18.07 -27.30
N GLU A 356 26.23 -18.34 -26.03
CA GLU A 356 26.45 -19.63 -25.36
C GLU A 356 25.41 -20.70 -25.74
N GLY A 357 24.48 -20.38 -26.67
CA GLY A 357 23.47 -21.30 -27.17
C GLY A 357 22.18 -21.34 -26.34
N GLN A 358 22.00 -20.43 -25.38
CA GLN A 358 20.73 -20.35 -24.64
C GLN A 358 19.63 -19.76 -25.51
N ARG A 359 18.42 -20.30 -25.39
CA ARG A 359 17.28 -19.84 -26.17
C ARG A 359 16.77 -18.47 -25.63
N GLY A 360 16.61 -17.50 -26.52
CA GLY A 360 16.16 -16.17 -26.15
C GLY A 360 14.85 -16.18 -25.37
N GLU A 361 13.93 -17.09 -25.70
CA GLU A 361 12.66 -17.26 -24.97
C GLU A 361 12.85 -17.72 -23.51
N ASP A 362 13.87 -18.55 -23.23
CA ASP A 362 14.15 -19.01 -21.85
C ASP A 362 14.83 -17.90 -21.04
N ILE A 363 15.70 -17.09 -21.67
CA ILE A 363 16.31 -15.90 -21.06
C ILE A 363 15.22 -14.90 -20.67
N GLU A 364 14.27 -14.67 -21.56
CA GLU A 364 13.14 -13.77 -21.32
C GLU A 364 12.23 -14.30 -20.21
N ALA A 365 11.96 -15.61 -20.20
CA ALA A 365 11.18 -16.26 -19.18
C ALA A 365 11.84 -16.19 -17.79
N ALA A 366 13.16 -16.28 -17.72
CA ALA A 366 13.92 -16.14 -16.48
C ALA A 366 13.77 -14.73 -15.88
N ALA A 367 13.93 -13.66 -16.67
CA ALA A 367 13.74 -12.30 -16.20
C ALA A 367 12.30 -12.06 -15.70
N ARG A 368 11.29 -12.59 -16.41
CA ARG A 368 9.89 -12.47 -16.00
C ARG A 368 9.56 -13.28 -14.75
N ALA A 369 10.12 -14.47 -14.59
CA ALA A 369 9.93 -15.30 -13.40
C ALA A 369 10.53 -14.64 -12.15
N PHE A 370 11.67 -13.94 -12.31
CA PHE A 370 12.21 -13.08 -11.26
C PHE A 370 11.25 -11.97 -10.85
N GLY A 371 10.40 -11.53 -11.78
CA GLY A 371 9.40 -10.47 -11.58
C GLY A 371 9.68 -9.17 -12.32
N MET A 372 10.70 -9.13 -13.21
CA MET A 372 10.98 -7.95 -14.03
C MET A 372 9.76 -7.59 -14.91
N ALA A 373 9.50 -6.31 -15.07
CA ALA A 373 8.38 -5.81 -15.88
C ALA A 373 8.55 -6.12 -17.37
N ALA A 374 9.80 -6.18 -17.85
CA ALA A 374 10.18 -6.61 -19.19
C ALA A 374 11.49 -7.39 -19.11
N GLY A 375 11.69 -8.32 -20.00
CA GLY A 375 12.97 -9.01 -20.10
C GLY A 375 13.94 -8.33 -21.05
N PRO A 376 15.21 -8.79 -21.09
CA PRO A 376 16.29 -8.12 -21.80
C PRO A 376 16.11 -8.06 -23.32
N LEU A 377 15.45 -9.04 -23.92
CA LEU A 377 15.23 -9.07 -25.36
C LEU A 377 14.05 -8.16 -25.78
N GLU A 378 13.01 -8.05 -24.94
CA GLU A 378 11.97 -7.03 -25.14
C GLU A 378 12.57 -5.61 -25.07
N MET A 379 13.49 -5.36 -24.15
CA MET A 379 14.20 -4.09 -24.03
C MET A 379 15.05 -3.75 -25.26
N ARG A 380 15.56 -4.78 -25.97
CA ARG A 380 16.28 -4.66 -27.26
C ARG A 380 15.36 -4.50 -28.49
N GLY A 381 14.08 -4.19 -28.28
CA GLY A 381 13.13 -3.94 -29.38
C GLY A 381 12.39 -5.19 -29.89
N ARG A 382 12.58 -6.38 -29.29
CA ARG A 382 11.86 -7.62 -29.69
C ARG A 382 10.49 -7.78 -29.03
N ARG A 383 9.84 -6.69 -28.66
CA ARG A 383 8.55 -6.67 -27.92
C ARG A 383 7.41 -7.43 -28.59
N HIS A 384 7.41 -7.54 -29.91
CA HIS A 384 6.34 -8.18 -30.68
C HIS A 384 6.62 -9.66 -30.99
N ASP A 385 7.75 -10.20 -30.58
CA ASP A 385 8.08 -11.61 -30.78
C ASP A 385 7.27 -12.51 -29.82
N ARG A 386 6.17 -13.09 -30.34
CA ARG A 386 5.30 -14.00 -29.58
C ARG A 386 6.01 -15.26 -29.07
N ARG A 387 7.16 -15.61 -29.64
CA ARG A 387 7.96 -16.79 -29.21
C ARG A 387 8.53 -16.54 -27.82
N LEU A 388 8.91 -15.31 -27.49
CA LEU A 388 9.45 -14.95 -26.16
C LEU A 388 8.52 -15.26 -24.99
N ARG A 389 7.23 -15.49 -25.25
CA ARG A 389 6.24 -15.86 -24.23
C ARG A 389 6.17 -17.35 -23.93
N ARG A 390 6.91 -18.20 -24.66
CA ARG A 390 6.85 -19.66 -24.57
C ARG A 390 8.06 -20.27 -23.86
N GLY A 391 8.99 -19.46 -23.40
CA GLY A 391 10.20 -19.88 -22.72
C GLY A 391 9.91 -20.52 -21.35
N ARG A 392 10.87 -21.30 -20.88
CA ARG A 392 10.88 -21.88 -19.53
C ARG A 392 11.93 -21.16 -18.70
N SER A 393 11.52 -20.67 -17.53
CA SER A 393 12.48 -20.11 -16.58
C SER A 393 13.44 -21.18 -16.09
N ARG A 394 14.71 -20.81 -16.00
CA ARG A 394 15.79 -21.60 -15.40
C ARG A 394 16.50 -20.73 -14.36
N PRO A 395 16.65 -21.20 -13.11
CA PRO A 395 17.26 -20.42 -12.04
C PRO A 395 18.66 -19.89 -12.37
N GLU A 396 19.44 -20.64 -13.14
CA GLU A 396 20.80 -20.25 -13.51
C GLU A 396 20.80 -19.02 -14.45
N LEU A 397 19.82 -18.92 -15.35
CA LEU A 397 19.67 -17.76 -16.24
C LEU A 397 19.20 -16.53 -15.45
N GLU A 398 18.25 -16.74 -14.52
CA GLU A 398 17.77 -15.71 -13.62
C GLU A 398 18.91 -15.12 -12.79
N GLU A 399 19.68 -15.99 -12.11
CA GLU A 399 20.82 -15.61 -11.28
C GLU A 399 21.85 -14.77 -12.06
N ARG A 400 22.24 -15.23 -13.24
CA ARG A 400 23.25 -14.54 -14.08
C ARG A 400 22.80 -13.13 -14.48
N LEU A 401 21.54 -12.97 -14.90
CA LEU A 401 20.99 -11.67 -15.30
C LEU A 401 21.00 -10.69 -14.12
N ILE A 402 20.60 -11.14 -12.93
CA ILE A 402 20.51 -10.30 -11.76
C ILE A 402 21.88 -9.99 -11.16
N LEU A 403 22.79 -10.95 -11.12
CA LEU A 403 24.17 -10.73 -10.66
C LEU A 403 24.92 -9.72 -11.54
N ALA A 404 24.71 -9.73 -12.85
CA ALA A 404 25.27 -8.72 -13.75
C ALA A 404 24.76 -7.31 -13.42
N MET A 405 23.46 -7.18 -13.09
CA MET A 405 22.86 -5.90 -12.65
C MET A 405 23.44 -5.44 -11.31
N VAL A 406 23.56 -6.34 -10.34
CA VAL A 406 24.12 -6.03 -9.00
C VAL A 406 25.57 -5.58 -9.13
N ASN A 407 26.37 -6.26 -9.93
CA ASN A 407 27.78 -5.92 -10.14
C ASN A 407 27.93 -4.54 -10.79
N GLU A 408 27.10 -4.22 -11.80
CA GLU A 408 27.12 -2.87 -12.41
C GLU A 408 26.63 -1.79 -11.42
N ALA A 409 25.61 -2.06 -10.62
CA ALA A 409 25.15 -1.12 -9.60
C ALA A 409 26.24 -0.86 -8.54
N SER A 410 27.00 -1.91 -8.16
CA SER A 410 28.17 -1.77 -7.29
C SER A 410 29.27 -0.91 -7.93
N ARG A 411 29.54 -1.08 -9.22
CA ARG A 411 30.51 -0.26 -9.96
C ARG A 411 30.11 1.22 -9.98
N ILE A 412 28.83 1.50 -10.18
CA ILE A 412 28.29 2.87 -10.12
C ILE A 412 28.56 3.51 -8.76
N LEU A 413 28.31 2.78 -7.67
CA LEU A 413 28.56 3.26 -6.30
C LEU A 413 30.08 3.42 -5.99
N GLU A 414 30.91 2.60 -6.61
CA GLU A 414 32.36 2.69 -6.50
C GLU A 414 32.92 3.93 -7.25
N GLU A 415 32.34 4.24 -8.42
CA GLU A 415 32.67 5.42 -9.23
C GLU A 415 32.20 6.74 -8.58
N ASP A 416 31.02 6.72 -7.99
CA ASP A 416 30.41 7.89 -7.33
C ASP A 416 29.81 7.51 -5.96
N GLY A 417 30.65 7.64 -4.95
CA GLY A 417 30.29 7.35 -3.56
C GLY A 417 29.26 8.32 -2.93
N ALA A 418 28.82 9.36 -3.64
CA ALA A 418 27.75 10.25 -3.19
C ALA A 418 26.37 9.69 -3.48
N ILE A 419 26.25 8.70 -4.38
CA ILE A 419 24.97 8.04 -4.70
C ILE A 419 24.56 7.12 -3.54
N ARG A 420 23.32 7.25 -3.09
CA ARG A 420 22.76 6.42 -2.03
C ARG A 420 22.19 5.11 -2.61
N ALA A 421 22.26 4.01 -1.83
CA ALA A 421 21.68 2.73 -2.21
C ALA A 421 20.17 2.87 -2.52
N GLY A 422 19.44 3.63 -1.71
CA GLY A 422 18.01 3.92 -1.93
C GLY A 422 17.71 4.64 -3.24
N THR A 423 18.63 5.49 -3.73
CA THR A 423 18.51 6.16 -5.05
C THR A 423 18.55 5.14 -6.18
N VAL A 424 19.51 4.21 -6.14
CA VAL A 424 19.61 3.12 -7.12
C VAL A 424 18.34 2.26 -7.10
N ASP A 425 17.91 1.83 -5.91
CA ASP A 425 16.76 0.96 -5.74
C ASP A 425 15.46 1.60 -6.23
N LEU A 426 15.22 2.86 -5.86
CA LEU A 426 14.02 3.56 -6.30
C LEU A 426 14.02 3.80 -7.82
N ALA A 427 15.18 4.19 -8.40
CA ALA A 427 15.32 4.37 -9.85
C ALA A 427 15.06 3.06 -10.60
N MET A 428 15.59 1.95 -10.11
CA MET A 428 15.38 0.62 -10.72
C MET A 428 13.92 0.16 -10.61
N VAL A 429 13.24 0.46 -9.51
CA VAL A 429 11.82 0.09 -9.34
C VAL A 429 10.92 0.98 -10.22
N VAL A 430 11.16 2.29 -10.28
CA VAL A 430 10.31 3.23 -11.02
C VAL A 430 10.59 3.18 -12.53
N GLY A 431 11.87 3.31 -12.91
CA GLY A 431 12.31 3.40 -14.30
C GLY A 431 12.71 2.05 -14.89
N GLY A 432 13.43 1.21 -14.14
CA GLY A 432 14.00 -0.04 -14.61
C GLY A 432 13.05 -1.24 -14.62
N GLY A 433 11.84 -1.09 -14.04
CA GLY A 433 10.89 -2.20 -13.96
C GLY A 433 11.32 -3.35 -13.03
N PHE A 434 12.24 -3.08 -12.10
CA PHE A 434 12.64 -4.03 -11.07
C PHE A 434 11.46 -4.32 -10.12
N PRO A 435 11.25 -5.58 -9.71
CA PRO A 435 10.06 -5.96 -8.96
C PRO A 435 10.00 -5.34 -7.56
N PRO A 436 8.95 -4.55 -7.25
CA PRO A 436 8.81 -3.86 -5.96
C PRO A 436 8.78 -4.79 -4.76
N PHE A 437 8.25 -6.02 -4.90
CA PHE A 437 8.18 -6.99 -3.80
C PHE A 437 9.55 -7.47 -3.31
N ARG A 438 10.62 -7.21 -4.08
CA ARG A 438 12.01 -7.48 -3.69
C ARG A 438 12.69 -6.28 -3.01
N GLY A 439 12.04 -5.11 -2.96
CA GLY A 439 12.50 -3.92 -2.25
C GLY A 439 13.51 -3.05 -2.99
N GLY A 440 13.98 -3.47 -4.17
CA GLY A 440 15.03 -2.84 -4.96
C GLY A 440 16.20 -3.77 -5.22
N LEU A 441 17.07 -3.41 -6.14
CA LEU A 441 18.18 -4.25 -6.61
C LEU A 441 19.24 -4.48 -5.52
N LEU A 442 19.70 -3.40 -4.87
CA LEU A 442 20.71 -3.46 -3.83
C LEU A 442 20.17 -4.04 -2.52
N ARG A 443 18.94 -3.70 -2.16
CA ARG A 443 18.26 -4.32 -1.02
C ARG A 443 18.06 -5.83 -1.23
N HIS A 444 17.76 -6.24 -2.46
CA HIS A 444 17.69 -7.66 -2.78
C HIS A 444 19.07 -8.34 -2.64
N ALA A 445 20.15 -7.71 -3.14
CA ALA A 445 21.51 -8.23 -2.98
C ALA A 445 21.90 -8.35 -1.49
N ASP A 446 21.60 -7.34 -0.68
CA ASP A 446 21.80 -7.37 0.78
C ASP A 446 21.04 -8.53 1.43
N SER A 447 19.81 -8.82 0.97
CA SER A 447 18.99 -9.93 1.50
C SER A 447 19.52 -11.31 1.16
N LEU A 448 20.28 -11.46 0.05
CA LEU A 448 20.97 -12.68 -0.33
C LEU A 448 22.24 -12.91 0.49
N GLY A 449 22.78 -11.85 1.07
CA GLY A 449 24.11 -11.82 1.70
C GLY A 449 25.21 -11.59 0.68
N LEU A 450 25.96 -10.49 0.84
CA LEU A 450 26.98 -10.08 -0.16
C LEU A 450 28.13 -11.09 -0.31
N GLY A 451 28.45 -11.86 0.72
CA GLY A 451 29.40 -12.99 0.61
C GLY A 451 28.92 -14.01 -0.43
N THR A 452 27.65 -14.42 -0.36
CA THR A 452 27.06 -15.34 -1.34
C THR A 452 27.09 -14.75 -2.76
N VAL A 453 26.78 -13.45 -2.91
CA VAL A 453 26.81 -12.76 -4.19
C VAL A 453 28.21 -12.76 -4.80
N VAL A 454 29.24 -12.46 -4.00
CA VAL A 454 30.66 -12.47 -4.41
C VAL A 454 31.11 -13.87 -4.82
N ASP A 455 30.84 -14.90 -4.01
CA ASP A 455 31.19 -16.29 -4.29
C ASP A 455 30.59 -16.76 -5.62
N ARG A 456 29.34 -16.42 -5.88
CA ARG A 456 28.65 -16.74 -7.15
C ARG A 456 29.28 -16.02 -8.34
N LEU A 457 29.54 -14.72 -8.23
CA LEU A 457 30.23 -13.95 -9.27
C LEU A 457 31.61 -14.49 -9.54
N HIS A 458 32.44 -14.81 -8.54
CA HIS A 458 33.76 -15.44 -8.71
C HIS A 458 33.65 -16.80 -9.38
N SER A 459 32.68 -17.62 -9.01
CA SER A 459 32.47 -18.91 -9.68
C SER A 459 32.15 -18.74 -11.18
N LEU A 460 31.30 -17.77 -11.50
CA LEU A 460 30.91 -17.47 -12.89
C LEU A 460 32.07 -16.83 -13.66
N SER A 461 32.87 -15.95 -13.07
CA SER A 461 33.97 -15.26 -13.74
C SER A 461 35.07 -16.23 -14.18
N LYS A 462 35.34 -17.28 -13.39
CA LYS A 462 36.33 -18.33 -13.73
C LYS A 462 36.01 -19.09 -15.02
N THR A 463 34.73 -19.27 -15.32
CA THR A 463 34.26 -20.04 -16.48
C THR A 463 33.82 -19.16 -17.64
N LEU A 464 33.26 -17.97 -17.35
CA LEU A 464 32.63 -17.11 -18.37
C LEU A 464 33.41 -15.83 -18.66
N GLY A 465 34.53 -15.61 -17.95
CA GLY A 465 35.44 -14.50 -18.18
C GLY A 465 35.17 -13.27 -17.25
N PRO A 466 36.06 -12.26 -17.36
CA PRO A 466 36.17 -11.18 -16.36
C PRO A 466 34.96 -10.21 -16.30
N ARG A 467 34.02 -10.30 -17.23
CA ARG A 467 32.81 -9.45 -17.20
C ARG A 467 31.94 -9.67 -15.96
N LEU A 468 32.04 -10.84 -15.32
CA LEU A 468 31.34 -11.21 -14.09
C LEU A 468 32.24 -11.17 -12.85
N GLU A 469 33.49 -10.66 -12.99
CA GLU A 469 34.35 -10.44 -11.82
C GLU A 469 33.70 -9.45 -10.85
N PRO A 470 33.57 -9.77 -9.53
CA PRO A 470 33.03 -8.84 -8.56
C PRO A 470 33.84 -7.55 -8.53
N THR A 471 33.16 -6.40 -8.38
CA THR A 471 33.84 -5.11 -8.16
C THR A 471 34.62 -5.11 -6.85
N GLY A 472 35.62 -4.23 -6.73
CA GLY A 472 36.39 -4.04 -5.50
C GLY A 472 35.48 -3.68 -4.31
N LEU A 473 34.56 -2.74 -4.51
CA LEU A 473 33.58 -2.36 -3.50
C LEU A 473 32.74 -3.55 -3.01
N LEU A 474 32.21 -4.37 -3.93
CA LEU A 474 31.37 -5.52 -3.57
C LEU A 474 32.16 -6.57 -2.76
N ALA A 475 33.40 -6.85 -3.16
CA ALA A 475 34.29 -7.75 -2.43
C ALA A 475 34.66 -7.21 -1.03
N ASP A 476 34.86 -5.89 -0.91
CA ASP A 476 35.16 -5.23 0.36
C ASP A 476 33.96 -5.25 1.32
N LEU A 477 32.76 -4.97 0.83
CA LEU A 477 31.53 -5.07 1.62
C LEU A 477 31.29 -6.50 2.12
N ALA A 478 31.47 -7.50 1.24
CA ALA A 478 31.34 -8.90 1.60
C ALA A 478 32.34 -9.31 2.69
N ARG A 479 33.60 -8.89 2.56
CA ARG A 479 34.70 -9.21 3.51
C ARG A 479 34.49 -8.55 4.85
N SER A 480 33.98 -7.32 4.87
CA SER A 480 33.72 -6.54 6.10
C SER A 480 32.38 -6.89 6.77
N GLY A 481 31.53 -7.71 6.15
CA GLY A 481 30.18 -8.01 6.64
C GLY A 481 29.21 -6.83 6.59
N HIS A 482 29.54 -5.78 5.83
CA HIS A 482 28.66 -4.65 5.61
C HIS A 482 27.69 -4.88 4.45
N THR A 483 26.55 -4.17 4.50
CA THR A 483 25.56 -4.15 3.41
C THR A 483 25.71 -2.86 2.59
N PHE A 484 25.09 -2.80 1.42
CA PHE A 484 25.00 -1.57 0.64
C PHE A 484 24.31 -0.47 1.43
N TYR A 485 23.23 -0.79 2.14
CA TYR A 485 22.49 0.18 2.94
C TYR A 485 23.24 0.67 4.19
N ALA A 486 24.12 -0.13 4.77
CA ALA A 486 24.98 0.30 5.87
C ALA A 486 26.09 1.26 5.37
N ARG A 487 26.55 1.09 4.14
CA ARG A 487 27.66 1.89 3.56
C ARG A 487 27.18 3.14 2.84
N PHE A 488 26.00 3.10 2.19
CA PHE A 488 25.40 4.17 1.37
C PHE A 488 23.96 4.47 1.83
N PRO A 489 23.78 5.00 3.06
CA PRO A 489 22.47 5.18 3.69
C PRO A 489 21.57 6.23 3.02
#